data_49686da2f6ce9c4ffc8695cc80c336f4
#
_entry.id   49686da2f6ce9c4ffc8695cc80c336f4
#
_cell.length_a   1.000
_cell.length_b   1.000
_cell.length_c   1.000
_cell.angle_alpha   90.00
_cell.angle_beta   90.00
_cell.angle_gamma   90.00
#
_symmetry.space_group_name_H-M   'P 1'
#
loop_
_entity.id
_entity.type
_entity.pdbx_description
1 polymer ?
#
loop_
_entity_poly.entity_id
_entity_poly.type
_entity_poly.pdbx_seq_one_letter_code
_entity_poly.pdbx_strand_id
1 'polypeptide(L)'
;MTTPQPGPTGSYAPLDDGRPAIRFTRTYDHAIERVWRYVTDPAELAHWFPSQVEIELRAGGVIRFHGDPNMPESTGRVLAVDAPRHLSFSWGGDELRFDLEALDAGRTRFTLTNVLEAADTAARNAAGWEVCLTALDAADRGESLDGPHAGTLAPWKIHYAAYVEAGLPSGAPVPGMDEA
;
A
#
# COMPACT_ATOMS: atom_id res chain seq x y z
N MET A 1 -29.88 -7.91 2.97
CA MET A 1 -29.15 -7.10 3.96
C MET A 1 -27.81 -6.72 3.34
N THR A 2 -27.61 -5.46 3.08
CA THR A 2 -26.31 -4.96 2.65
C THR A 2 -25.41 -4.95 3.88
N THR A 3 -24.39 -5.80 3.90
CA THR A 3 -23.34 -5.69 4.94
C THR A 3 -22.78 -4.28 4.87
N PRO A 4 -22.72 -3.52 5.97
CA PRO A 4 -22.07 -2.22 5.93
C PRO A 4 -20.65 -2.41 5.45
N GLN A 5 -20.31 -1.76 4.35
CA GLN A 5 -18.93 -1.74 3.88
C GLN A 5 -18.10 -1.04 4.96
N PRO A 6 -17.01 -1.66 5.45
CA PRO A 6 -16.19 -0.99 6.43
C PRO A 6 -15.74 0.36 5.87
N GLY A 7 -15.84 1.38 6.70
CA GLY A 7 -15.40 2.72 6.33
C GLY A 7 -13.91 2.80 6.02
N PRO A 8 -13.42 3.99 5.63
CA PRO A 8 -12.00 4.19 5.34
C PRO A 8 -11.11 3.75 6.52
N THR A 9 -10.12 2.90 6.25
CA THR A 9 -9.18 2.39 7.28
C THR A 9 -7.88 3.19 7.33
N GLY A 10 -7.60 3.98 6.30
CA GLY A 10 -6.43 4.85 6.24
C GLY A 10 -6.66 6.18 6.95
N SER A 11 -5.58 6.76 7.41
CA SER A 11 -5.56 8.10 8.01
C SER A 11 -4.58 9.00 7.28
N TYR A 12 -4.88 10.30 7.25
CA TYR A 12 -3.99 11.33 6.73
C TYR A 12 -3.45 12.17 7.89
N ALA A 13 -2.14 12.27 7.98
CA ALA A 13 -1.48 13.18 8.90
C ALA A 13 -0.07 13.50 8.41
N PRO A 14 0.40 14.75 8.49
CA PRO A 14 1.78 15.05 8.17
C PRO A 14 2.75 14.35 9.13
N LEU A 15 3.93 14.06 8.64
CA LEU A 15 5.05 13.62 9.46
C LEU A 15 5.60 14.78 10.32
N ASP A 16 6.47 14.48 11.28
CA ASP A 16 7.11 15.49 12.12
C ASP A 16 7.91 16.53 11.33
N ASP A 17 8.41 16.15 10.15
CA ASP A 17 9.11 17.05 9.21
C ASP A 17 8.17 17.84 8.29
N GLY A 18 6.85 17.68 8.46
CA GLY A 18 5.82 18.39 7.70
C GLY A 18 5.42 17.75 6.36
N ARG A 19 6.06 16.66 5.94
CA ARG A 19 5.67 15.96 4.70
C ARG A 19 4.31 15.29 4.86
N PRO A 20 3.39 15.42 3.86
CA PRO A 20 2.09 14.77 3.94
C PRO A 20 2.23 13.25 3.86
N ALA A 21 1.44 12.53 4.64
CA ALA A 21 1.46 11.07 4.65
C ALA A 21 0.09 10.47 4.92
N ILE A 22 -0.12 9.28 4.37
CA ILE A 22 -1.27 8.43 4.69
C ILE A 22 -0.75 7.13 5.32
N ARG A 23 -1.51 6.60 6.29
CA ARG A 23 -1.15 5.39 7.05
C ARG A 23 -2.29 4.41 7.11
N PHE A 24 -1.92 3.14 7.04
CA PHE A 24 -2.82 2.00 7.19
C PHE A 24 -2.20 1.02 8.18
N THR A 25 -3.03 0.44 9.03
CA THR A 25 -2.59 -0.56 10.01
C THR A 25 -3.41 -1.83 9.84
N ARG A 26 -2.73 -2.98 9.84
CA ARG A 26 -3.33 -4.32 9.82
C ARG A 26 -2.65 -5.17 10.87
N THR A 27 -3.40 -6.10 11.43
CA THR A 27 -2.85 -7.13 12.33
C THR A 27 -3.09 -8.50 11.72
N TYR A 28 -2.03 -9.30 11.64
CA TYR A 28 -2.07 -10.66 11.09
C TYR A 28 -1.72 -11.67 12.18
N ASP A 29 -2.44 -12.80 12.19
CA ASP A 29 -2.25 -13.89 13.14
C ASP A 29 -1.08 -14.80 12.71
N HIS A 30 0.08 -14.19 12.52
CA HIS A 30 1.33 -14.83 12.12
C HIS A 30 2.52 -14.20 12.80
N ALA A 31 3.60 -15.00 12.93
CA ALA A 31 4.90 -14.49 13.39
C ALA A 31 5.46 -13.42 12.43
N ILE A 32 6.29 -12.53 12.97
CA ILE A 32 6.81 -11.37 12.24
C ILE A 32 7.61 -11.79 10.98
N GLU A 33 8.31 -12.91 11.01
CA GLU A 33 9.07 -13.43 9.86
C GLU A 33 8.17 -13.80 8.68
N ARG A 34 6.96 -14.29 8.95
CA ARG A 34 6.00 -14.59 7.90
C ARG A 34 5.42 -13.31 7.29
N VAL A 35 5.05 -12.35 8.12
CA VAL A 35 4.53 -11.06 7.64
C VAL A 35 5.61 -10.27 6.91
N TRP A 36 6.87 -10.39 7.35
CA TRP A 36 8.01 -9.81 6.64
C TRP A 36 8.10 -10.29 5.19
N ARG A 37 7.85 -11.58 4.95
CA ARG A 37 7.80 -12.12 3.58
C ARG A 37 6.68 -11.51 2.75
N TYR A 38 5.52 -11.22 3.33
CA TYR A 38 4.43 -10.57 2.61
C TYR A 38 4.84 -9.23 1.98
N VAL A 39 5.75 -8.52 2.63
CA VAL A 39 6.13 -7.15 2.24
C VAL A 39 7.51 -7.05 1.58
N THR A 40 8.25 -8.15 1.47
CA THR A 40 9.61 -8.16 0.89
C THR A 40 9.83 -9.21 -0.19
N ASP A 41 9.12 -10.33 -0.18
CA ASP A 41 9.25 -11.36 -1.19
C ASP A 41 8.46 -10.97 -2.45
N PRO A 42 9.12 -10.87 -3.63
CA PRO A 42 8.41 -10.53 -4.87
C PRO A 42 7.22 -11.42 -5.19
N ALA A 43 7.28 -12.72 -4.88
CA ALA A 43 6.17 -13.64 -5.10
C ALA A 43 4.96 -13.31 -4.18
N GLU A 44 5.21 -12.91 -2.96
CA GLU A 44 4.15 -12.50 -2.02
C GLU A 44 3.61 -11.09 -2.36
N LEU A 45 4.48 -10.16 -2.72
CA LEU A 45 4.08 -8.82 -3.17
C LEU A 45 3.16 -8.86 -4.38
N ALA A 46 3.35 -9.83 -5.28
CA ALA A 46 2.51 -10.00 -6.47
C ALA A 46 1.02 -10.22 -6.14
N HIS A 47 0.69 -10.67 -4.94
CA HIS A 47 -0.71 -10.87 -4.52
C HIS A 47 -1.43 -9.58 -4.15
N TRP A 48 -0.72 -8.52 -3.79
CA TRP A 48 -1.37 -7.34 -3.23
C TRP A 48 -0.76 -6.00 -3.65
N PHE A 49 0.55 -5.93 -3.93
CA PHE A 49 1.20 -4.68 -4.35
C PHE A 49 0.75 -4.30 -5.78
N PRO A 50 0.61 -3.01 -6.11
CA PRO A 50 0.03 -2.60 -7.39
C PRO A 50 0.87 -2.93 -8.62
N SER A 51 2.15 -3.22 -8.44
CA SER A 51 3.06 -3.64 -9.50
C SER A 51 3.80 -4.92 -9.11
N GLN A 52 4.38 -5.58 -10.08
CA GLN A 52 5.40 -6.60 -9.82
C GLN A 52 6.68 -5.91 -9.39
N VAL A 53 7.42 -6.55 -8.49
CA VAL A 53 8.59 -5.95 -7.85
C VAL A 53 9.80 -6.87 -8.01
N GLU A 54 10.92 -6.29 -8.41
CA GLU A 54 12.26 -6.87 -8.25
C GLU A 54 13.03 -6.00 -7.26
N ILE A 55 13.59 -6.57 -6.22
CA ILE A 55 14.21 -5.80 -5.13
C ILE A 55 15.57 -6.37 -4.75
N GLU A 56 16.57 -5.49 -4.68
CA GLU A 56 17.80 -5.74 -3.95
C GLU A 56 17.58 -5.31 -2.49
N LEU A 57 17.31 -6.28 -1.61
CA LEU A 57 16.89 -6.03 -0.22
C LEU A 57 18.08 -5.62 0.66
N ARG A 58 18.60 -4.43 0.42
CA ARG A 58 19.67 -3.79 1.19
C ARG A 58 19.56 -2.27 1.06
N ALA A 59 20.05 -1.55 2.04
CA ALA A 59 20.12 -0.08 1.94
C ALA A 59 20.90 0.35 0.69
N GLY A 60 20.35 1.28 -0.09
CA GLY A 60 20.89 1.72 -1.36
C GLY A 60 20.66 0.76 -2.54
N GLY A 61 20.01 -0.38 -2.31
CA GLY A 61 19.66 -1.34 -3.35
C GLY A 61 18.67 -0.78 -4.36
N VAL A 62 18.62 -1.39 -5.53
CA VAL A 62 17.66 -1.03 -6.58
C VAL A 62 16.37 -1.78 -6.39
N ILE A 63 15.25 -1.10 -6.60
CA ILE A 63 13.93 -1.70 -6.67
C ILE A 63 13.29 -1.32 -8.02
N ARG A 64 12.74 -2.31 -8.72
CA ARG A 64 12.08 -2.12 -10.02
C ARG A 64 10.62 -2.48 -9.91
N PHE A 65 9.78 -1.64 -10.54
CA PHE A 65 8.34 -1.80 -10.58
C PHE A 65 7.88 -1.94 -12.03
N HIS A 66 7.10 -2.98 -12.30
CA HIS A 66 6.56 -3.24 -13.65
C HIS A 66 5.19 -3.92 -13.56
N GLY A 67 4.46 -3.97 -14.69
CA GLY A 67 3.19 -4.68 -14.78
C GLY A 67 1.98 -4.00 -14.12
N ASP A 68 2.11 -2.77 -13.63
CA ASP A 68 0.97 -1.98 -13.17
C ASP A 68 0.24 -1.38 -14.40
N PRO A 69 -1.06 -1.67 -14.60
CA PRO A 69 -1.81 -1.13 -15.72
C PRO A 69 -2.01 0.39 -15.67
N ASN A 70 -1.82 1.01 -14.51
CA ASN A 70 -2.06 2.44 -14.28
C ASN A 70 -0.78 3.28 -14.18
N MET A 71 0.38 2.63 -14.15
CA MET A 71 1.67 3.29 -13.96
C MET A 71 2.71 2.75 -14.94
N PRO A 72 3.58 3.60 -15.48
CA PRO A 72 4.70 3.13 -16.29
C PRO A 72 5.70 2.34 -15.43
N GLU A 73 6.49 1.50 -16.08
CA GLU A 73 7.64 0.88 -15.42
C GLU A 73 8.57 1.94 -14.84
N SER A 74 9.04 1.68 -13.63
CA SER A 74 9.88 2.63 -12.91
C SER A 74 10.90 1.93 -12.04
N THR A 75 11.90 2.69 -11.60
CA THR A 75 12.96 2.21 -10.72
C THR A 75 13.06 3.15 -9.52
N GLY A 76 13.13 2.57 -8.33
CA GLY A 76 13.38 3.28 -7.08
C GLY A 76 14.64 2.79 -6.38
N ARG A 77 14.83 3.28 -5.17
CA ARG A 77 15.91 2.89 -4.26
C ARG A 77 15.36 2.44 -2.94
N VAL A 78 15.97 1.39 -2.40
CA VAL A 78 15.77 1.01 -1.01
C VAL A 78 16.49 2.02 -0.13
N LEU A 79 15.75 2.68 0.77
CA LEU A 79 16.27 3.73 1.64
C LEU A 79 16.78 3.15 2.95
N ALA A 80 16.05 2.21 3.54
CA ALA A 80 16.44 1.54 4.78
C ALA A 80 15.87 0.12 4.85
N VAL A 81 16.61 -0.78 5.45
CA VAL A 81 16.19 -2.15 5.78
C VAL A 81 16.64 -2.47 7.20
N ASP A 82 15.72 -2.88 8.05
CA ASP A 82 15.98 -3.51 9.34
C ASP A 82 15.06 -4.74 9.48
N ALA A 83 15.53 -5.86 8.95
CA ALA A 83 14.76 -7.09 8.94
C ALA A 83 14.60 -7.66 10.36
N PRO A 84 13.42 -8.14 10.73
CA PRO A 84 12.15 -8.21 10.01
C PRO A 84 11.18 -7.06 10.35
N ARG A 85 11.66 -5.87 10.70
CA ARG A 85 10.86 -4.79 11.30
C ARG A 85 10.58 -3.63 10.38
N HIS A 86 11.50 -3.30 9.46
CA HIS A 86 11.38 -2.07 8.67
C HIS A 86 11.95 -2.24 7.26
N LEU A 87 11.19 -1.75 6.30
CA LEU A 87 11.63 -1.52 4.91
C LEU A 87 11.08 -0.17 4.46
N SER A 88 11.94 0.66 3.89
CA SER A 88 11.51 1.88 3.19
C SER A 88 12.20 1.99 1.85
N PHE A 89 11.48 2.54 0.88
CA PHE A 89 11.96 2.73 -0.48
C PHE A 89 11.24 3.89 -1.18
N SER A 90 11.89 4.44 -2.20
CA SER A 90 11.26 5.44 -3.07
C SER A 90 10.34 4.76 -4.09
N TRP A 91 9.20 5.40 -4.35
CA TRP A 91 8.16 4.92 -5.27
C TRP A 91 7.60 6.09 -6.07
N GLY A 92 8.16 6.31 -7.27
CA GLY A 92 7.95 7.57 -7.98
C GLY A 92 8.51 8.74 -7.17
N GLY A 93 7.71 9.80 -7.01
CA GLY A 93 8.03 10.92 -6.11
C GLY A 93 7.70 10.66 -4.64
N ASP A 94 7.01 9.57 -4.35
CA ASP A 94 6.61 9.18 -2.99
C ASP A 94 7.69 8.33 -2.30
N GLU A 95 7.53 8.15 -0.99
CA GLU A 95 8.27 7.18 -0.18
C GLU A 95 7.28 6.21 0.45
N LEU A 96 7.58 4.92 0.39
CA LEU A 96 6.82 3.90 1.09
C LEU A 96 7.62 3.37 2.28
N ARG A 97 6.95 3.19 3.40
CA ARG A 97 7.50 2.60 4.63
C ARG A 97 6.60 1.44 5.07
N PHE A 98 7.22 0.30 5.30
CA PHE A 98 6.60 -0.89 5.85
C PHE A 98 7.21 -1.15 7.22
N ASP A 99 6.41 -1.00 8.26
CA ASP A 99 6.82 -1.20 9.64
C ASP A 99 6.09 -2.39 10.25
N LEU A 100 6.82 -3.32 10.85
CA LEU A 100 6.30 -4.51 11.47
C LEU A 100 6.68 -4.54 12.95
N GLU A 101 5.67 -4.85 13.77
CA GLU A 101 5.84 -4.99 15.22
C GLU A 101 5.24 -6.33 15.66
N ALA A 102 6.05 -7.18 16.26
CA ALA A 102 5.57 -8.39 16.89
C ALA A 102 4.77 -8.00 18.15
N LEU A 103 3.47 -8.30 18.16
CA LEU A 103 2.61 -8.08 19.34
C LEU A 103 2.77 -9.22 20.35
N ASP A 104 2.94 -10.43 19.82
CA ASP A 104 3.30 -11.65 20.54
C ASP A 104 3.94 -12.64 19.56
N ALA A 105 4.17 -13.89 19.98
CA ALA A 105 4.83 -14.90 19.16
C ALA A 105 4.04 -15.29 17.89
N GLY A 106 2.74 -15.02 17.85
CA GLY A 106 1.84 -15.42 16.75
C GLY A 106 1.06 -14.29 16.13
N ARG A 107 1.32 -13.01 16.50
CA ARG A 107 0.62 -11.86 15.93
C ARG A 107 1.58 -10.74 15.62
N THR A 108 1.36 -10.10 14.48
CA THR A 108 2.20 -9.01 13.99
C THR A 108 1.32 -7.86 13.52
N ARG A 109 1.66 -6.64 13.94
CA ARG A 109 1.10 -5.42 13.39
C ARG A 109 1.95 -4.97 12.21
N PHE A 110 1.28 -4.72 11.11
CA PHE A 110 1.85 -4.13 9.90
C PHE A 110 1.31 -2.72 9.71
N THR A 111 2.19 -1.74 9.57
CA THR A 111 1.84 -0.35 9.24
C THR A 111 2.45 0.01 7.90
N LEU A 112 1.60 0.39 6.95
CA LEU A 112 2.00 0.97 5.67
C LEU A 112 1.89 2.48 5.78
N THR A 113 2.99 3.19 5.51
CA THR A 113 3.00 4.65 5.40
C THR A 113 3.40 5.03 3.99
N ASN A 114 2.54 5.78 3.30
CA ASN A 114 2.87 6.42 2.04
C ASN A 114 3.14 7.90 2.31
N VAL A 115 4.40 8.28 2.25
CA VAL A 115 4.81 9.68 2.32
C VAL A 115 4.62 10.27 0.93
N LEU A 116 3.77 11.27 0.82
CA LEU A 116 3.32 11.81 -0.46
C LEU A 116 4.23 12.93 -0.97
N GLU A 117 4.53 12.93 -2.25
CA GLU A 117 5.17 14.06 -2.92
C GLU A 117 4.25 15.30 -2.92
N ALA A 118 2.94 15.07 -3.13
CA ALA A 118 1.94 16.13 -3.17
C ALA A 118 0.72 15.75 -2.32
N ALA A 119 0.25 16.67 -1.50
CA ALA A 119 -0.85 16.40 -0.57
C ALA A 119 -2.16 16.04 -1.27
N ASP A 120 -2.45 16.62 -2.44
CA ASP A 120 -3.68 16.39 -3.20
C ASP A 120 -3.80 14.97 -3.79
N THR A 121 -2.75 14.17 -3.71
CA THR A 121 -2.78 12.74 -4.07
C THR A 121 -3.33 11.85 -2.97
N ALA A 122 -3.56 12.37 -1.76
CA ALA A 122 -3.88 11.58 -0.58
C ALA A 122 -5.12 10.68 -0.76
N ALA A 123 -6.25 11.24 -1.15
CA ALA A 123 -7.49 10.46 -1.33
C ALA A 123 -7.35 9.42 -2.45
N ARG A 124 -6.70 9.78 -3.56
CA ARG A 124 -6.43 8.88 -4.68
C ARG A 124 -5.56 7.68 -4.25
N ASN A 125 -4.45 7.95 -3.61
CA ASN A 125 -3.52 6.91 -3.18
C ASN A 125 -4.14 6.05 -2.06
N ALA A 126 -4.86 6.67 -1.12
CA ALA A 126 -5.55 5.94 -0.06
C ALA A 126 -6.59 4.94 -0.63
N ALA A 127 -7.36 5.33 -1.62
CA ALA A 127 -8.28 4.42 -2.30
C ALA A 127 -7.56 3.23 -2.95
N GLY A 128 -6.42 3.46 -3.58
CA GLY A 128 -5.57 2.41 -4.15
C GLY A 128 -5.05 1.45 -3.08
N TRP A 129 -4.57 1.97 -1.96
CA TRP A 129 -4.09 1.12 -0.85
C TRP A 129 -5.20 0.31 -0.19
N GLU A 130 -6.42 0.82 -0.09
CA GLU A 130 -7.56 0.01 0.40
C GLU A 130 -7.78 -1.23 -0.48
N VAL A 131 -7.73 -1.07 -1.80
CA VAL A 131 -7.85 -2.19 -2.74
C VAL A 131 -6.68 -3.18 -2.57
N CYS A 132 -5.45 -2.67 -2.49
CA CYS A 132 -4.26 -3.48 -2.31
C CYS A 132 -4.29 -4.25 -0.98
N LEU A 133 -4.61 -3.60 0.13
CA LEU A 133 -4.64 -4.23 1.44
C LEU A 133 -5.80 -5.22 1.58
N THR A 134 -6.93 -5.00 0.90
CA THR A 134 -7.99 -6.00 0.80
C THR A 134 -7.48 -7.27 0.10
N ALA A 135 -6.67 -7.12 -0.94
CA ALA A 135 -6.03 -8.26 -1.61
C ALA A 135 -5.02 -8.98 -0.70
N LEU A 136 -4.25 -8.23 0.10
CA LEU A 136 -3.34 -8.83 1.09
C LEU A 136 -4.10 -9.60 2.17
N ASP A 137 -5.18 -9.03 2.71
CA ASP A 137 -6.02 -9.70 3.71
C ASP A 137 -6.62 -11.01 3.16
N ALA A 138 -7.02 -11.02 1.89
CA ALA A 138 -7.51 -12.21 1.22
C ALA A 138 -6.41 -13.27 1.05
N ALA A 139 -5.22 -12.86 0.61
CA ALA A 139 -4.06 -13.75 0.48
C ALA A 139 -3.66 -14.36 1.84
N ASP A 140 -3.73 -13.56 2.92
CA ASP A 140 -3.47 -14.02 4.28
C ASP A 140 -4.45 -15.14 4.71
N ARG A 141 -5.70 -15.07 4.28
CA ARG A 141 -6.71 -16.11 4.51
C ARG A 141 -6.60 -17.32 3.56
N GLY A 142 -5.61 -17.32 2.66
CA GLY A 142 -5.45 -18.36 1.65
C GLY A 142 -6.46 -18.30 0.50
N GLU A 143 -7.13 -17.17 0.35
CA GLU A 143 -8.03 -16.92 -0.79
C GLU A 143 -7.20 -16.53 -2.02
N SER A 144 -7.54 -17.12 -3.18
CA SER A 144 -6.88 -16.79 -4.44
C SER A 144 -7.58 -15.61 -5.08
N LEU A 145 -6.94 -14.44 -5.01
CA LEU A 145 -7.28 -13.29 -5.84
C LEU A 145 -6.19 -13.08 -6.88
N ASP A 146 -6.58 -12.67 -8.07
CA ASP A 146 -5.64 -12.41 -9.17
C ASP A 146 -4.90 -11.06 -9.03
N GLY A 147 -4.67 -10.63 -7.78
CA GLY A 147 -4.00 -9.38 -7.45
C GLY A 147 -4.96 -8.18 -7.35
N PRO A 148 -4.45 -6.97 -7.03
CA PRO A 148 -5.27 -5.80 -6.77
C PRO A 148 -5.97 -5.21 -8.01
N HIS A 149 -5.52 -5.59 -9.21
CA HIS A 149 -6.11 -5.13 -10.47
C HIS A 149 -7.13 -6.12 -11.05
N ALA A 150 -7.39 -7.24 -10.37
CA ALA A 150 -8.40 -8.20 -10.77
C ALA A 150 -9.80 -7.62 -10.54
N GLY A 151 -10.57 -7.43 -11.60
CA GLY A 151 -11.94 -6.94 -11.51
C GLY A 151 -12.13 -5.52 -12.05
N THR A 152 -13.10 -4.81 -11.49
CA THR A 152 -13.49 -3.49 -11.97
C THR A 152 -12.92 -2.36 -11.12
N LEU A 153 -12.98 -1.13 -11.60
CA LEU A 153 -12.64 0.08 -10.84
C LEU A 153 -13.71 0.45 -9.79
N ALA A 154 -14.81 -0.29 -9.71
CA ALA A 154 -15.91 0.06 -8.81
C ALA A 154 -15.50 0.12 -7.33
N PRO A 155 -14.75 -0.85 -6.75
CA PRO A 155 -14.27 -0.75 -5.38
C PRO A 155 -13.39 0.48 -5.14
N TRP A 156 -12.48 0.76 -6.07
CA TRP A 156 -11.62 1.94 -5.96
C TRP A 156 -12.42 3.24 -5.93
N LYS A 157 -13.42 3.39 -6.80
CA LYS A 157 -14.30 4.57 -6.85
C LYS A 157 -15.06 4.79 -5.55
N ILE A 158 -15.54 3.71 -4.94
CA ILE A 158 -16.23 3.76 -3.65
C ILE A 158 -15.29 4.24 -2.55
N HIS A 159 -14.09 3.68 -2.48
CA HIS A 159 -13.08 4.11 -1.51
C HIS A 159 -12.65 5.56 -1.74
N TYR A 160 -12.44 5.95 -2.98
CA TYR A 160 -12.07 7.33 -3.33
C TYR A 160 -13.13 8.33 -2.84
N ALA A 161 -14.39 8.08 -3.14
CA ALA A 161 -15.49 8.93 -2.68
C ALA A 161 -15.55 9.02 -1.14
N ALA A 162 -15.37 7.90 -0.46
CA ALA A 162 -15.36 7.84 1.00
C ALA A 162 -14.20 8.65 1.61
N TYR A 163 -13.01 8.60 1.02
CA TYR A 163 -11.87 9.40 1.47
C TYR A 163 -12.04 10.89 1.23
N VAL A 164 -12.61 11.27 0.09
CA VAL A 164 -12.95 12.68 -0.19
C VAL A 164 -13.98 13.19 0.81
N GLU A 165 -15.02 12.39 1.09
CA GLU A 165 -16.03 12.72 2.10
C GLU A 165 -15.44 12.85 3.51
N ALA A 166 -14.46 12.00 3.84
CA ALA A 166 -13.74 12.05 5.11
C ALA A 166 -12.78 13.25 5.23
N GLY A 167 -12.62 14.05 4.18
CA GLY A 167 -11.82 15.26 4.20
C GLY A 167 -10.36 15.10 3.82
N LEU A 168 -9.95 13.97 3.28
CA LEU A 168 -8.58 13.82 2.78
C LEU A 168 -8.34 14.76 1.59
N PRO A 169 -7.15 15.38 1.50
CA PRO A 169 -6.79 16.17 0.34
C PRO A 169 -6.96 15.38 -0.97
N SER A 170 -7.54 16.03 -1.95
CA SER A 170 -7.87 15.44 -3.26
C SER A 170 -7.68 16.47 -4.37
N GLY A 171 -7.83 16.03 -5.62
CA GLY A 171 -7.74 16.92 -6.80
C GLY A 171 -6.65 16.52 -7.77
N ALA A 172 -5.75 15.62 -7.38
CA ALA A 172 -4.76 15.05 -8.30
C ALA A 172 -5.46 14.27 -9.43
N PRO A 173 -4.90 14.28 -10.66
CA PRO A 173 -5.42 13.49 -11.78
C PRO A 173 -5.54 12.01 -11.42
N VAL A 174 -6.62 11.37 -11.87
CA VAL A 174 -6.89 9.95 -11.66
C VAL A 174 -6.71 9.22 -12.98
N PRO A 175 -5.75 8.29 -13.10
CA PRO A 175 -5.57 7.52 -14.31
C PRO A 175 -6.87 6.81 -14.74
N GLY A 176 -7.27 6.99 -16.01
CA GLY A 176 -8.47 6.38 -16.59
C GLY A 176 -9.82 7.06 -16.24
N MET A 177 -9.82 8.16 -15.49
CA MET A 177 -11.02 8.95 -15.21
C MET A 177 -11.08 10.30 -15.92
N ASP A 178 -9.95 10.80 -16.40
CA ASP A 178 -9.83 12.12 -17.03
C ASP A 178 -10.02 12.06 -18.57
N GLU A 179 -10.36 10.91 -19.12
CA GLU A 179 -10.71 10.72 -20.54
C GLU A 179 -12.24 10.60 -20.69
N ALA A 180 -12.94 11.69 -20.45
CA ALA A 180 -14.36 11.81 -20.79
C ALA A 180 -14.62 13.14 -21.50
#